data_97404c8e0d0a1ec9954e021a3c0ba056
#
_entry.id   97404c8e0d0a1ec9954e021a3c0ba056
#
_cell.length_a   1.000
_cell.length_b   1.000
_cell.length_c   1.000
_cell.angle_alpha   90.00
_cell.angle_beta   90.00
_cell.angle_gamma   90.00
#
_symmetry.space_group_name_H-M   'P 1'
#
loop_
_entity.id
_entity.type
_entity.pdbx_description
1 polymer ?
#
loop_
_entity_poly.entity_id
_entity_poly.type
_entity_poly.pdbx_seq_one_letter_code
_entity_poly.pdbx_strand_id
1 'polypeptide(L)'
;MAEVLTIEELRTRIDVIDEQLVRLLNVRVACAVEVGRLKHEAGMPIYQPEREAQVLKRVRESATALAGPLTAEAVVRIFERVIDEARRAEREASQRRDRLDINIGE
;
A
#
# COMPACT_ATOMS: atom_id res chain seq x y z
N MET A 1 -8.90 -33.77 -15.62
CA MET A 1 -7.46 -33.70 -15.91
C MET A 1 -6.95 -32.29 -15.62
N ALA A 2 -5.82 -32.21 -14.95
CA ALA A 2 -5.19 -30.90 -14.71
C ALA A 2 -4.66 -30.35 -16.05
N GLU A 3 -4.97 -29.10 -16.35
CA GLU A 3 -4.39 -28.42 -17.50
C GLU A 3 -2.91 -28.17 -17.27
N VAL A 4 -2.09 -28.51 -18.25
CA VAL A 4 -0.66 -28.20 -18.23
C VAL A 4 -0.47 -26.85 -18.91
N LEU A 5 -0.15 -25.83 -18.13
CA LEU A 5 0.10 -24.50 -18.65
C LEU A 5 1.53 -24.37 -19.14
N THR A 6 1.71 -23.68 -20.27
CA THR A 6 3.03 -23.36 -20.78
C THR A 6 3.65 -22.22 -19.98
N ILE A 7 4.96 -22.05 -20.11
CA ILE A 7 5.68 -20.92 -19.49
C ILE A 7 5.10 -19.60 -20.00
N GLU A 8 4.79 -19.50 -21.30
CA GLU A 8 4.22 -18.28 -21.88
C GLU A 8 2.84 -17.96 -21.31
N GLU A 9 1.99 -18.98 -21.17
CA GLU A 9 0.67 -18.79 -20.56
C GLU A 9 0.76 -18.33 -19.13
N LEU A 10 1.69 -18.89 -18.34
CA LEU A 10 1.91 -18.48 -16.97
C LEU A 10 2.44 -17.05 -16.90
N ARG A 11 3.37 -16.67 -17.78
CA ARG A 11 3.88 -15.29 -17.85
C ARG A 11 2.77 -14.31 -18.19
N THR A 12 1.88 -14.65 -19.10
CA THR A 12 0.72 -13.82 -19.43
C THR A 12 -0.18 -13.62 -18.22
N ARG A 13 -0.41 -14.68 -17.44
CA ARG A 13 -1.18 -14.60 -16.19
C ARG A 13 -0.49 -13.68 -15.17
N ILE A 14 0.84 -13.80 -15.05
CA ILE A 14 1.62 -12.94 -14.15
C ILE A 14 1.48 -11.48 -14.56
N ASP A 15 1.57 -11.17 -15.86
CA ASP A 15 1.44 -9.80 -16.35
C ASP A 15 0.08 -9.20 -15.98
N VAL A 16 -1.00 -9.97 -16.09
CA VAL A 16 -2.34 -9.51 -15.70
C VAL A 16 -2.41 -9.28 -14.19
N ILE A 17 -1.83 -10.19 -13.40
CA ILE A 17 -1.79 -10.05 -11.95
C ILE A 17 -0.99 -8.80 -11.55
N ASP A 18 0.15 -8.56 -12.21
CA ASP A 18 0.97 -7.39 -11.94
C ASP A 18 0.20 -6.09 -12.18
N GLU A 19 -0.57 -6.01 -13.26
CA GLU A 19 -1.43 -4.86 -13.54
C GLU A 19 -2.46 -4.65 -12.43
N GLN A 20 -3.06 -5.74 -11.94
CA GLN A 20 -4.00 -5.69 -10.82
C GLN A 20 -3.33 -5.24 -9.54
N LEU A 21 -2.11 -5.72 -9.27
CA LEU A 21 -1.33 -5.31 -8.10
C LEU A 21 -1.00 -3.81 -8.15
N VAL A 22 -0.57 -3.30 -9.30
CA VAL A 22 -0.30 -1.86 -9.47
C VAL A 22 -1.56 -1.05 -9.19
N ARG A 23 -2.70 -1.49 -9.73
CA ARG A 23 -3.98 -0.81 -9.50
C ARG A 23 -4.35 -0.78 -8.02
N LEU A 24 -4.25 -1.93 -7.35
CA LEU A 24 -4.57 -2.05 -5.92
C LEU A 24 -3.63 -1.22 -5.06
N LEU A 25 -2.33 -1.20 -5.39
CA LEU A 25 -1.35 -0.37 -4.68
C LEU A 25 -1.70 1.12 -4.81
N ASN A 26 -2.08 1.58 -6.00
CA ASN A 26 -2.48 2.96 -6.21
C ASN A 26 -3.73 3.31 -5.42
N VAL A 27 -4.73 2.43 -5.40
CA VAL A 27 -5.96 2.64 -4.61
C VAL A 27 -5.63 2.72 -3.11
N ARG A 28 -4.79 1.81 -2.63
CA ARG A 28 -4.39 1.79 -1.23
C ARG A 28 -3.64 3.06 -0.83
N VAL A 29 -2.70 3.49 -1.66
CA VAL A 29 -1.92 4.71 -1.39
C VAL A 29 -2.83 5.95 -1.45
N ALA A 30 -3.79 5.99 -2.39
CA ALA A 30 -4.76 7.08 -2.44
C ALA A 30 -5.58 7.16 -1.14
N CYS A 31 -5.98 6.01 -0.59
CA CYS A 31 -6.67 5.97 0.71
C CYS A 31 -5.77 6.50 1.82
N ALA A 32 -4.49 6.12 1.83
CA ALA A 32 -3.55 6.57 2.85
C ALA A 32 -3.32 8.09 2.76
N VAL A 33 -3.20 8.63 1.55
CA VAL A 33 -3.07 10.08 1.33
C VAL A 33 -4.30 10.81 1.86
N GLU A 34 -5.49 10.28 1.61
CA GLU A 34 -6.73 10.86 2.10
C GLU A 34 -6.82 10.83 3.62
N VAL A 35 -6.41 9.72 4.24
CA VAL A 35 -6.32 9.61 5.71
C VAL A 35 -5.37 10.68 6.25
N GLY A 36 -4.22 10.88 5.59
CA GLY A 36 -3.25 11.91 5.97
C GLY A 36 -3.84 13.31 5.92
N ARG A 37 -4.64 13.61 4.89
CA ARG A 37 -5.33 14.90 4.75
C ARG A 37 -6.32 15.11 5.90
N LEU A 38 -7.12 14.09 6.21
CA LEU A 38 -8.10 14.16 7.30
C LEU A 38 -7.45 14.32 8.68
N LYS A 39 -6.32 13.65 8.90
CA LYS A 39 -5.53 13.80 10.14
C LYS A 39 -5.01 15.22 10.28
N HIS A 40 -4.49 15.78 9.20
CA HIS A 40 -3.98 17.15 9.18
C HIS A 40 -5.08 18.14 9.57
N GLU A 41 -6.27 18.02 8.98
CA GLU A 41 -7.42 18.86 9.30
C GLU A 41 -7.87 18.71 10.76
N ALA A 42 -7.77 17.52 11.31
CA ALA A 42 -8.16 17.23 12.70
C ALA A 42 -7.05 17.54 13.72
N GLY A 43 -5.88 17.98 13.27
CA GLY A 43 -4.74 18.24 14.16
C GLY A 43 -4.16 16.97 14.78
N MET A 44 -4.34 15.83 14.13
CA MET A 44 -3.84 14.54 14.61
C MET A 44 -2.39 14.29 14.18
N PRO A 45 -1.62 13.49 14.95
CA PRO A 45 -0.27 13.11 14.56
C PRO A 45 -0.26 12.32 13.25
N ILE A 46 0.69 12.63 12.37
CA ILE A 46 0.85 11.93 11.09
C ILE A 46 1.39 10.51 11.32
N TYR A 47 2.38 10.38 12.20
CA TYR A 47 3.02 9.10 12.49
C TYR A 47 2.24 8.36 13.58
N GLN A 48 1.76 7.15 13.24
CA GLN A 48 1.03 6.28 14.17
C GLN A 48 1.61 4.87 14.13
N PRO A 49 2.64 4.58 14.95
CA PRO A 49 3.29 3.28 14.96
C PRO A 49 2.36 2.12 15.34
N GLU A 50 1.33 2.38 16.16
CA GLU A 50 0.34 1.37 16.53
C GLU A 50 -0.46 0.90 15.31
N ARG A 51 -0.80 1.82 14.40
CA ARG A 51 -1.52 1.46 13.18
C ARG A 51 -0.65 0.62 12.25
N GLU A 52 0.61 0.97 12.12
CA GLU A 52 1.55 0.19 11.29
C GLU A 52 1.73 -1.22 11.82
N ALA A 53 1.90 -1.37 13.13
CA ALA A 53 1.99 -2.69 13.78
C ALA A 53 0.73 -3.50 13.55
N GLN A 54 -0.45 -2.87 13.62
CA GLN A 54 -1.73 -3.53 13.36
C GLN A 54 -1.84 -4.02 11.91
N VAL A 55 -1.40 -3.21 10.94
CA VAL A 55 -1.41 -3.60 9.52
C VAL A 55 -0.51 -4.82 9.31
N LEU A 56 0.71 -4.80 9.85
CA LEU A 56 1.65 -5.92 9.69
C LEU A 56 1.12 -7.20 10.34
N LYS A 57 0.47 -7.09 11.50
CA LYS A 57 -0.17 -8.23 12.15
C LYS A 57 -1.28 -8.81 11.27
N ARG A 58 -2.13 -7.96 10.71
CA ARG A 58 -3.26 -8.40 9.86
C ARG A 58 -2.78 -9.10 8.59
N VAL A 59 -1.75 -8.56 7.93
CA VAL A 59 -1.25 -9.19 6.70
C VAL A 59 -0.53 -10.50 6.99
N ARG A 60 0.13 -10.61 8.15
CA ARG A 60 0.73 -11.85 8.61
C ARG A 60 -0.34 -12.94 8.80
N GLU A 61 -1.43 -12.59 9.45
CA GLU A 61 -2.56 -13.50 9.67
C GLU A 61 -3.20 -13.90 8.35
N SER A 62 -3.38 -12.96 7.42
CA SER A 62 -3.93 -13.24 6.10
C SER A 62 -3.04 -14.20 5.30
N ALA A 63 -1.72 -13.99 5.35
CA ALA A 63 -0.77 -14.86 4.66
C ALA A 63 -0.85 -16.30 5.20
N THR A 64 -0.96 -16.44 6.51
CA THR A 64 -1.10 -17.75 7.16
C THR A 64 -2.41 -18.43 6.77
N ALA A 65 -3.51 -17.68 6.76
CA ALA A 65 -4.84 -18.21 6.41
C ALA A 65 -4.92 -18.65 4.95
N LEU A 66 -4.30 -17.90 4.02
CA LEU A 66 -4.31 -18.21 2.60
C LEU A 66 -3.38 -19.34 2.21
N ALA A 67 -2.36 -19.63 3.03
CA ALA A 67 -1.47 -20.77 2.89
C ALA A 67 -0.88 -20.94 1.47
N GLY A 68 -0.38 -19.85 0.89
CA GLY A 68 0.27 -19.88 -0.42
C GLY A 68 1.78 -20.12 -0.32
N PRO A 69 2.49 -20.00 -1.45
CA PRO A 69 3.95 -20.16 -1.46
C PRO A 69 4.71 -19.03 -0.78
N LEU A 70 4.09 -17.86 -0.54
CA LEU A 70 4.71 -16.80 0.23
C LEU A 70 4.58 -17.08 1.72
N THR A 71 5.71 -16.97 2.44
CA THR A 71 5.69 -17.06 3.90
C THR A 71 5.07 -15.80 4.50
N ALA A 72 4.60 -15.89 5.73
CA ALA A 72 4.09 -14.72 6.46
C ALA A 72 5.17 -13.65 6.59
N GLU A 73 6.42 -14.04 6.83
CA GLU A 73 7.55 -13.11 6.92
C GLU A 73 7.82 -12.38 5.61
N ALA A 74 7.72 -13.09 4.47
CA ALA A 74 7.87 -12.49 3.15
C ALA A 74 6.78 -11.44 2.89
N VAL A 75 5.54 -11.76 3.24
CA VAL A 75 4.41 -10.84 3.10
C VAL A 75 4.62 -9.60 3.97
N VAL A 76 5.10 -9.77 5.19
CA VAL A 76 5.41 -8.64 6.08
C VAL A 76 6.46 -7.72 5.47
N ARG A 77 7.55 -8.28 4.91
CA ARG A 77 8.59 -7.47 4.25
C ARG A 77 8.04 -6.66 3.09
N ILE A 78 7.16 -7.26 2.28
CA ILE A 78 6.51 -6.56 1.16
C ILE A 78 5.67 -5.39 1.69
N PHE A 79 4.87 -5.65 2.73
CA PHE A 79 4.01 -4.61 3.32
C PHE A 79 4.77 -3.52 4.05
N GLU A 80 5.92 -3.82 4.63
CA GLU A 80 6.80 -2.78 5.18
C GLU A 80 7.18 -1.78 4.07
N ARG A 81 7.50 -2.28 2.88
CA ARG A 81 7.81 -1.42 1.74
C ARG A 81 6.58 -0.66 1.24
N VAL A 82 5.41 -1.31 1.21
CA VAL A 82 4.16 -0.65 0.84
C VAL A 82 3.85 0.51 1.78
N ILE A 83 4.03 0.30 3.09
CA ILE A 83 3.83 1.34 4.11
C ILE A 83 4.81 2.50 3.90
N ASP A 84 6.08 2.21 3.63
CA ASP A 84 7.10 3.24 3.38
C ASP A 84 6.76 4.09 2.17
N GLU A 85 6.32 3.46 1.08
CA GLU A 85 5.93 4.20 -0.12
C GLU A 85 4.65 5.02 0.10
N ALA A 86 3.71 4.50 0.88
CA ALA A 86 2.50 5.25 1.24
C ALA A 86 2.87 6.50 2.05
N ARG A 87 3.80 6.40 3.01
CA ARG A 87 4.29 7.55 3.77
C ARG A 87 4.94 8.59 2.88
N ARG A 88 5.73 8.15 1.91
CA ARG A 88 6.34 9.06 0.94
C ARG A 88 5.29 9.83 0.16
N ALA A 89 4.27 9.13 -0.34
CA ALA A 89 3.18 9.75 -1.09
C ALA A 89 2.39 10.75 -0.21
N GLU A 90 2.16 10.42 1.06
CA GLU A 90 1.51 11.31 2.02
C GLU A 90 2.32 12.59 2.22
N ARG A 91 3.65 12.48 2.39
CA ARG A 91 4.53 13.65 2.55
C ARG A 91 4.51 14.54 1.32
N GLU A 92 4.60 13.95 0.13
CA GLU A 92 4.56 14.71 -1.14
C GLU A 92 3.24 15.43 -1.31
N ALA A 93 2.13 14.78 -0.98
CA ALA A 93 0.79 15.39 -1.05
C ALA A 93 0.66 16.54 -0.05
N SER A 94 1.18 16.37 1.16
CA SER A 94 1.20 17.39 2.19
C SER A 94 2.01 18.62 1.75
N GLN A 95 3.18 18.41 1.18
CA GLN A 95 4.03 19.49 0.67
C GLN A 95 3.33 20.26 -0.47
N ARG A 96 2.62 19.57 -1.34
CA ARG A 96 1.85 20.21 -2.40
C ARG A 96 0.72 21.08 -1.84
N ARG A 97 0.01 20.58 -0.84
CA ARG A 97 -1.05 21.35 -0.16
C ARG A 97 -0.48 22.61 0.49
N ASP A 98 0.64 22.50 1.19
CA ASP A 98 1.28 23.61 1.86
C ASP A 98 1.69 24.70 0.84
N ARG A 99 2.23 24.30 -0.31
CA ARG A 99 2.59 25.26 -1.38
C ARG A 99 1.37 25.96 -1.96
N LEU A 100 0.26 25.24 -2.14
CA LEU A 100 -0.98 25.83 -2.64
C LEU A 100 -1.57 26.80 -1.63
N ASP A 101 -1.54 26.48 -0.35
CA ASP A 101 -2.03 27.36 0.71
C ASP A 101 -1.23 28.67 0.78
N ILE A 102 0.10 28.59 0.62
CA ILE A 102 0.96 29.76 0.57
C ILE A 102 0.57 30.66 -0.61
N ASN A 103 0.34 30.09 -1.79
CA ASN A 103 -0.03 30.85 -2.98
C ASN A 103 -1.42 31.48 -2.88
N ILE A 104 -2.35 30.83 -2.22
CA ILE A 104 -3.71 31.34 -2.03
C ILE A 104 -3.76 32.39 -0.93
N GLY A 105 -2.89 32.29 0.07
CA GLY A 105 -2.84 33.17 1.22
C GLY A 105 -2.37 34.60 0.93
N GLU A 106 -1.95 34.88 -0.29
CA GLU A 106 -1.58 36.20 -0.75
C GLU A 106 -2.77 36.85 -1.47
#